data_6e90880ce04e1ec55ac22d91e60151e4
#
_entry.id   6e90880ce04e1ec55ac22d91e60151e4
#
_cell.length_a   1.000
_cell.length_b   1.000
_cell.length_c   1.000
_cell.angle_alpha   90.00
_cell.angle_beta   90.00
_cell.angle_gamma   90.00
#
_symmetry.space_group_name_H-M   'P 1'
#
loop_
_entity.id
_entity.type
_entity.pdbx_description
1 polymer ?
#
loop_
_entity_poly.entity_id
_entity_poly.type
_entity_poly.pdbx_seq_one_letter_code
_entity_poly.pdbx_strand_id
1 'polypeptide(L)'
;MGKVPPGVGPKYPQVVVLMGATGDLSRRKLLPGLFQLSRAGFIPGCRIIGVSRDDLDTDGFRTMARETLDRFSIRGIGETDWAAFAEILDYVPLAAGAGTLLRSVEKAEQALGGDSRRLHYLSVPPNAALSAVQLLREAELVERSRIVMEKPFGTDLASAVSLNAKLHEIFSENQIFRIDHFLGKEPAQNILAFRFGNGLFEPIWNRNFIDHVQIDVPETLGLDRRAGFYEGTGAFRDMVVTHLFLSLIHI
;
A
#
# COMPACT_ATOMS: atom_id res chain seq x y z
N MET A 1 -24.14 2.53 9.63
CA MET A 1 -22.69 2.35 9.75
C MET A 1 -22.31 2.54 11.21
N GLY A 2 -21.61 1.57 11.82
CA GLY A 2 -21.05 1.73 13.16
C GLY A 2 -20.01 2.86 13.16
N LYS A 3 -20.02 3.72 14.18
CA LYS A 3 -18.96 4.73 14.35
C LYS A 3 -17.63 4.00 14.61
N VAL A 4 -16.58 4.44 13.91
CA VAL A 4 -15.22 3.95 14.18
C VAL A 4 -14.88 4.21 15.65
N PRO A 5 -14.39 3.21 16.39
CA PRO A 5 -14.04 3.41 17.79
C PRO A 5 -13.01 4.52 17.97
N PRO A 6 -13.05 5.29 19.06
CA PRO A 6 -12.04 6.28 19.36
C PRO A 6 -10.64 5.65 19.38
N GLY A 7 -9.66 6.32 18.75
CA GLY A 7 -8.28 5.83 18.66
C GLY A 7 -7.99 4.88 17.49
N VAL A 8 -8.99 4.55 16.69
CA VAL A 8 -8.80 3.79 15.44
C VAL A 8 -8.63 4.78 14.28
N GLY A 9 -7.59 4.57 13.48
CA GLY A 9 -7.24 5.46 12.36
C GLY A 9 -5.99 6.31 12.64
N PRO A 10 -5.57 7.13 11.68
CA PRO A 10 -4.38 7.96 11.83
C PRO A 10 -4.60 9.07 12.86
N LYS A 11 -3.59 9.29 13.70
CA LYS A 11 -3.60 10.36 14.73
C LYS A 11 -3.67 11.77 14.11
N TYR A 12 -3.12 11.93 12.92
CA TYR A 12 -3.06 13.21 12.20
C TYR A 12 -3.75 13.08 10.83
N PRO A 13 -4.30 14.17 10.28
CA PRO A 13 -4.74 14.19 8.89
C PRO A 13 -3.64 13.74 7.94
N GLN A 14 -3.98 13.10 6.85
CA GLN A 14 -3.02 12.49 5.93
C GLN A 14 -3.14 13.05 4.51
N VAL A 15 -2.01 13.43 3.92
CA VAL A 15 -1.89 13.59 2.47
C VAL A 15 -1.25 12.33 1.91
N VAL A 16 -2.03 11.53 1.19
CA VAL A 16 -1.57 10.31 0.53
C VAL A 16 -1.12 10.65 -0.88
N VAL A 17 0.17 10.47 -1.16
CA VAL A 17 0.72 10.55 -2.52
C VAL A 17 0.82 9.13 -3.08
N LEU A 18 -0.09 8.80 -4.00
CA LEU A 18 -0.19 7.48 -4.61
C LEU A 18 0.59 7.46 -5.93
N MET A 19 1.84 7.00 -5.87
CA MET A 19 2.70 6.85 -7.05
C MET A 19 2.28 5.61 -7.85
N GLY A 20 2.01 5.77 -9.15
CA GLY A 20 1.45 4.71 -9.99
C GLY A 20 -0.08 4.59 -9.86
N ALA A 21 -0.76 5.72 -9.66
CA ALA A 21 -2.18 5.81 -9.37
C ALA A 21 -3.11 5.20 -10.44
N THR A 22 -2.66 5.14 -11.69
CA THR A 22 -3.42 4.56 -12.82
C THR A 22 -3.04 3.11 -13.11
N GLY A 23 -2.07 2.55 -12.36
CA GLY A 23 -1.59 1.18 -12.51
C GLY A 23 -2.61 0.11 -12.06
N ASP A 24 -2.34 -1.14 -12.42
CA ASP A 24 -3.25 -2.27 -12.15
C ASP A 24 -3.51 -2.48 -10.65
N LEU A 25 -2.46 -2.42 -9.82
CA LEU A 25 -2.60 -2.54 -8.35
C LEU A 25 -3.46 -1.42 -7.77
N SER A 26 -3.23 -0.17 -8.20
CA SER A 26 -4.02 0.98 -7.76
C SER A 26 -5.48 0.84 -8.14
N ARG A 27 -5.76 0.44 -9.38
CA ARG A 27 -7.13 0.23 -9.85
C ARG A 27 -7.83 -0.92 -9.13
N ARG A 28 -7.19 -2.08 -9.03
CA ARG A 28 -7.83 -3.28 -8.49
C ARG A 28 -7.95 -3.32 -6.98
N LYS A 29 -7.03 -2.67 -6.26
CA LYS A 29 -6.90 -2.82 -4.80
C LYS A 29 -6.87 -1.50 -4.04
N LEU A 30 -5.97 -0.57 -4.44
CA LEU A 30 -5.72 0.60 -3.59
C LEU A 30 -6.85 1.60 -3.63
N LEU A 31 -7.34 1.99 -4.81
CA LEU A 31 -8.48 2.91 -4.91
C LEU A 31 -9.76 2.32 -4.29
N PRO A 32 -10.14 1.05 -4.55
CA PRO A 32 -11.25 0.42 -3.84
C PRO A 32 -11.04 0.34 -2.33
N GLY A 33 -9.84 0.02 -1.87
CA GLY A 33 -9.49 -0.02 -0.44
C GLY A 33 -9.60 1.35 0.22
N LEU A 34 -9.01 2.39 -0.38
CA LEU A 34 -9.07 3.77 0.12
C LEU A 34 -10.51 4.29 0.15
N PHE A 35 -11.32 3.99 -0.87
CA PHE A 35 -12.75 4.30 -0.88
C PHE A 35 -13.47 3.66 0.31
N GLN A 36 -13.25 2.36 0.56
CA GLN A 36 -13.88 1.68 1.70
C GLN A 36 -13.43 2.26 3.04
N LEU A 37 -12.14 2.56 3.21
CA LEU A 37 -11.61 3.19 4.42
C LEU A 37 -12.20 4.58 4.64
N SER A 38 -12.31 5.38 3.58
CA SER A 38 -12.93 6.72 3.63
C SER A 38 -14.41 6.62 4.03
N ARG A 39 -15.17 5.76 3.34
CA ARG A 39 -16.59 5.53 3.62
C ARG A 39 -16.84 5.02 5.05
N ALA A 40 -15.97 4.18 5.56
CA ALA A 40 -16.06 3.65 6.91
C ALA A 40 -15.56 4.63 7.98
N GLY A 41 -15.00 5.79 7.60
CA GLY A 41 -14.48 6.79 8.52
C GLY A 41 -13.12 6.45 9.15
N PHE A 42 -12.38 5.47 8.60
CA PHE A 42 -11.07 5.08 9.11
C PHE A 42 -9.95 6.05 8.72
N ILE A 43 -10.16 6.91 7.72
CA ILE A 43 -9.19 7.92 7.27
C ILE A 43 -9.80 9.32 7.29
N PRO A 44 -10.21 9.83 8.47
CA PRO A 44 -10.73 11.18 8.59
C PRO A 44 -9.63 12.19 8.23
N GLY A 45 -10.03 13.28 7.56
CA GLY A 45 -9.08 14.32 7.16
C GLY A 45 -7.99 13.78 6.22
N CYS A 46 -8.38 13.06 5.17
CA CYS A 46 -7.47 12.54 4.15
C CYS A 46 -7.61 13.32 2.84
N ARG A 47 -6.49 13.55 2.15
CA ARG A 47 -6.42 13.96 0.74
C ARG A 47 -5.56 12.95 -0.01
N ILE A 48 -5.92 12.63 -1.24
CA ILE A 48 -5.23 11.63 -2.06
C ILE A 48 -4.80 12.31 -3.36
N ILE A 49 -3.50 12.32 -3.62
CA ILE A 49 -2.92 12.85 -4.85
C ILE A 49 -2.40 11.68 -5.65
N GLY A 50 -3.08 11.34 -6.73
CA GLY A 50 -2.60 10.36 -7.70
C GLY A 50 -1.46 10.94 -8.53
N VAL A 51 -0.39 10.14 -8.72
CA VAL A 51 0.74 10.50 -9.58
C VAL A 51 1.01 9.33 -10.52
N SER A 52 1.03 9.56 -11.82
CA SER A 52 1.33 8.53 -12.81
C SER A 52 1.82 9.13 -14.13
N ARG A 53 2.19 8.26 -15.08
CA ARG A 53 2.69 8.69 -16.40
C ARG A 53 1.60 9.17 -17.34
N ASP A 54 0.35 8.77 -17.08
CA ASP A 54 -0.77 9.17 -17.91
C ASP A 54 -1.00 10.69 -17.80
N ASP A 55 -1.24 11.31 -18.94
CA ASP A 55 -1.53 12.74 -19.03
C ASP A 55 -3.01 12.98 -18.76
N LEU A 56 -3.38 12.93 -17.49
CA LEU A 56 -4.71 13.20 -16.98
C LEU A 56 -4.70 14.48 -16.14
N ASP A 57 -5.83 15.14 -16.10
CA ASP A 57 -6.15 16.10 -15.07
C ASP A 57 -6.88 15.43 -13.89
N THR A 58 -7.24 16.22 -12.89
CA THR A 58 -7.97 15.73 -11.71
C THR A 58 -9.33 15.13 -12.07
N ASP A 59 -10.05 15.70 -13.02
CA ASP A 59 -11.37 15.21 -13.41
C ASP A 59 -11.28 13.91 -14.23
N GLY A 60 -10.29 13.80 -15.10
CA GLY A 60 -9.97 12.56 -15.79
C GLY A 60 -9.57 11.43 -14.82
N PHE A 61 -8.79 11.76 -13.78
CA PHE A 61 -8.45 10.81 -12.73
C PHE A 61 -9.67 10.38 -11.89
N ARG A 62 -10.55 11.30 -11.55
CA ARG A 62 -11.82 11.00 -10.86
C ARG A 62 -12.72 10.10 -11.71
N THR A 63 -12.83 10.39 -12.99
CA THR A 63 -13.60 9.54 -13.93
C THR A 63 -13.04 8.12 -13.95
N MET A 64 -11.72 7.97 -14.11
CA MET A 64 -11.05 6.66 -14.07
C MET A 64 -11.24 5.96 -12.72
N ALA A 65 -11.19 6.70 -11.61
CA ALA A 65 -11.42 6.15 -10.27
C ALA A 65 -12.87 5.66 -10.12
N ARG A 66 -13.87 6.39 -10.62
CA ARG A 66 -15.28 5.96 -10.62
C ARG A 66 -15.46 4.66 -11.38
N GLU A 67 -15.00 4.59 -12.63
CA GLU A 67 -15.05 3.38 -13.45
C GLU A 67 -14.37 2.18 -12.77
N THR A 68 -13.25 2.46 -12.12
CA THR A 68 -12.50 1.46 -11.35
C THR A 68 -13.31 0.92 -10.18
N LEU A 69 -13.95 1.79 -9.43
CA LEU A 69 -14.78 1.40 -8.29
C LEU A 69 -16.02 0.63 -8.75
N ASP A 70 -16.69 1.06 -9.80
CA ASP A 70 -17.85 0.36 -10.38
C ASP A 70 -17.50 -1.07 -10.82
N ARG A 71 -16.26 -1.26 -11.32
CA ARG A 71 -15.78 -2.57 -11.79
C ARG A 71 -15.30 -3.50 -10.67
N PHE A 72 -14.66 -2.97 -9.63
CA PHE A 72 -13.92 -3.78 -8.65
C PHE A 72 -14.49 -3.72 -7.23
N SER A 73 -15.48 -2.86 -6.95
CA SER A 73 -16.13 -2.85 -5.64
C SER A 73 -17.11 -3.99 -5.49
N ILE A 74 -17.08 -4.65 -4.35
CA ILE A 74 -17.94 -5.78 -4.03
C ILE A 74 -19.41 -5.34 -3.85
N ARG A 75 -19.64 -4.08 -3.47
CA ARG A 75 -20.95 -3.49 -3.23
C ARG A 75 -21.15 -2.28 -4.13
N GLY A 76 -22.39 -2.04 -4.54
CA GLY A 76 -22.76 -0.84 -5.30
C GLY A 76 -22.30 0.44 -4.59
N ILE A 77 -21.94 1.45 -5.37
CA ILE A 77 -21.42 2.73 -4.89
C ILE A 77 -22.54 3.74 -4.90
N GLY A 78 -22.88 4.26 -3.72
CA GLY A 78 -23.85 5.37 -3.59
C GLY A 78 -23.26 6.68 -4.11
N GLU A 79 -24.08 7.50 -4.75
CA GLU A 79 -23.64 8.79 -5.30
C GLU A 79 -23.09 9.73 -4.22
N THR A 80 -23.69 9.73 -3.02
CA THR A 80 -23.20 10.55 -1.89
C THR A 80 -21.82 10.10 -1.42
N ASP A 81 -21.60 8.77 -1.32
CA ASP A 81 -20.30 8.20 -0.90
C ASP A 81 -19.23 8.51 -1.97
N TRP A 82 -19.62 8.41 -3.25
CA TRP A 82 -18.74 8.76 -4.35
C TRP A 82 -18.37 10.24 -4.36
N ALA A 83 -19.35 11.14 -4.26
CA ALA A 83 -19.11 12.58 -4.26
C ALA A 83 -18.12 12.99 -3.16
N ALA A 84 -18.32 12.47 -1.95
CA ALA A 84 -17.42 12.71 -0.83
C ALA A 84 -16.00 12.16 -1.08
N PHE A 85 -15.87 11.00 -1.73
CA PHE A 85 -14.56 10.44 -2.08
C PHE A 85 -13.90 11.20 -3.23
N ALA A 86 -14.64 11.60 -4.25
CA ALA A 86 -14.13 12.38 -5.37
C ALA A 86 -13.55 13.73 -4.93
N GLU A 87 -14.15 14.38 -3.93
CA GLU A 87 -13.64 15.64 -3.38
C GLU A 87 -12.24 15.55 -2.78
N ILE A 88 -11.84 14.39 -2.26
CA ILE A 88 -10.51 14.18 -1.68
C ILE A 88 -9.48 13.69 -2.69
N LEU A 89 -9.86 13.48 -3.96
CA LEU A 89 -8.97 13.04 -5.03
C LEU A 89 -8.45 14.23 -5.83
N ASP A 90 -7.13 14.29 -5.97
CA ASP A 90 -6.40 15.18 -6.88
C ASP A 90 -5.43 14.35 -7.73
N TYR A 91 -4.93 14.93 -8.84
CA TYR A 91 -3.98 14.24 -9.71
C TYR A 91 -2.89 15.18 -10.23
N VAL A 92 -1.68 14.63 -10.32
CA VAL A 92 -0.52 15.29 -10.91
C VAL A 92 0.13 14.33 -11.91
N PRO A 93 0.16 14.63 -13.20
CA PRO A 93 0.91 13.83 -14.16
C PRO A 93 2.41 13.88 -13.83
N LEU A 94 3.08 12.74 -13.94
CA LEU A 94 4.52 12.62 -13.60
C LEU A 94 5.38 13.62 -14.37
N ALA A 95 5.00 13.91 -15.62
CA ALA A 95 5.68 14.86 -16.48
C ALA A 95 5.63 16.33 -15.99
N ALA A 96 4.69 16.65 -15.09
CA ALA A 96 4.57 17.98 -14.50
C ALA A 96 5.67 18.30 -13.47
N GLY A 97 6.43 17.28 -13.04
CA GLY A 97 7.63 17.41 -12.23
C GLY A 97 7.42 17.74 -10.75
N ALA A 98 8.54 17.81 -10.03
CA ALA A 98 8.60 17.94 -8.58
C ALA A 98 7.89 19.21 -8.04
N GLY A 99 8.09 20.34 -8.69
CA GLY A 99 7.50 21.61 -8.25
C GLY A 99 5.96 21.63 -8.33
N THR A 100 5.36 20.95 -9.31
CA THR A 100 3.90 20.83 -9.40
C THR A 100 3.37 19.87 -8.33
N LEU A 101 4.07 18.78 -8.08
CA LEU A 101 3.74 17.84 -7.02
C LEU A 101 3.78 18.53 -5.65
N LEU A 102 4.84 19.30 -5.35
CA LEU A 102 4.96 20.06 -4.11
C LEU A 102 3.75 20.98 -3.91
N ARG A 103 3.43 21.83 -4.90
CA ARG A 103 2.28 22.74 -4.80
C ARG A 103 0.96 22.03 -4.56
N SER A 104 0.77 20.86 -5.18
CA SER A 104 -0.44 20.06 -4.98
C SER A 104 -0.52 19.51 -3.54
N VAL A 105 0.61 19.05 -2.99
CA VAL A 105 0.68 18.58 -1.60
C VAL A 105 0.46 19.73 -0.62
N GLU A 106 1.10 20.87 -0.81
CA GLU A 106 0.91 22.05 0.04
C GLU A 106 -0.53 22.55 0.07
N LYS A 107 -1.19 22.58 -1.11
CA LYS A 107 -2.62 22.89 -1.20
C LYS A 107 -3.47 21.90 -0.41
N ALA A 108 -3.17 20.60 -0.50
CA ALA A 108 -3.87 19.57 0.26
C ALA A 108 -3.63 19.72 1.77
N GLU A 109 -2.40 20.01 2.20
CA GLU A 109 -2.04 20.24 3.61
C GLU A 109 -2.75 21.48 4.19
N GLN A 110 -2.83 22.56 3.42
CA GLN A 110 -3.57 23.76 3.82
C GLN A 110 -5.06 23.47 4.01
N ALA A 111 -5.66 22.70 3.10
CA ALA A 111 -7.06 22.28 3.21
C ALA A 111 -7.33 21.38 4.43
N LEU A 112 -6.31 20.70 4.96
CA LEU A 112 -6.38 19.85 6.15
C LEU A 112 -6.03 20.58 7.46
N GLY A 113 -5.72 21.87 7.42
CA GLY A 113 -5.44 22.68 8.62
C GLY A 113 -3.98 22.66 9.09
N GLY A 114 -3.03 22.21 8.27
CA GLY A 114 -1.59 22.41 8.45
C GLY A 114 -0.83 21.40 9.31
N ASP A 115 -1.44 20.67 10.25
CA ASP A 115 -0.76 19.62 11.03
C ASP A 115 -0.99 18.21 10.45
N SER A 116 -0.88 18.09 9.13
CA SER A 116 -0.99 16.83 8.42
C SER A 116 0.33 16.05 8.37
N ARG A 117 0.26 14.78 8.00
CA ARG A 117 1.40 13.92 7.70
C ARG A 117 1.28 13.41 6.26
N ARG A 118 2.41 13.11 5.66
CA ARG A 118 2.50 12.62 4.28
C ARG A 118 2.66 11.11 4.28
N LEU A 119 1.89 10.42 3.45
CA LEU A 119 2.04 8.99 3.20
C LEU A 119 2.31 8.77 1.71
N HIS A 120 3.52 8.40 1.36
CA HIS A 120 3.91 8.08 -0.01
C HIS A 120 3.71 6.59 -0.24
N TYR A 121 2.79 6.22 -1.12
CA TYR A 121 2.55 4.83 -1.47
C TYR A 121 3.10 4.54 -2.86
N LEU A 122 4.13 3.69 -2.95
CA LEU A 122 4.76 3.31 -4.20
C LEU A 122 4.08 2.08 -4.82
N SER A 123 3.09 2.32 -5.67
CA SER A 123 2.43 1.32 -6.51
C SER A 123 3.03 1.31 -7.92
N VAL A 124 4.36 1.26 -7.98
CA VAL A 124 5.13 1.32 -9.23
C VAL A 124 5.96 0.06 -9.42
N PRO A 125 6.32 -0.29 -10.67
CA PRO A 125 7.26 -1.40 -10.91
C PRO A 125 8.59 -1.19 -10.18
N PRO A 126 9.30 -2.26 -9.79
CA PRO A 126 10.56 -2.17 -9.03
C PRO A 126 11.61 -1.25 -9.66
N ASN A 127 11.72 -1.26 -10.99
CA ASN A 127 12.66 -0.41 -11.73
C ASN A 127 12.30 1.08 -11.70
N ALA A 128 11.08 1.45 -11.35
CA ALA A 128 10.64 2.84 -11.22
C ALA A 128 10.65 3.35 -9.76
N ALA A 129 10.87 2.47 -8.78
CA ALA A 129 10.80 2.83 -7.37
C ALA A 129 11.83 3.91 -6.99
N LEU A 130 13.08 3.77 -7.43
CA LEU A 130 14.12 4.75 -7.13
C LEU A 130 13.86 6.11 -7.77
N SER A 131 13.35 6.15 -9.00
CA SER A 131 12.98 7.41 -9.66
C SER A 131 11.83 8.10 -8.94
N ALA A 132 10.86 7.33 -8.43
CA ALA A 132 9.77 7.87 -7.61
C ALA A 132 10.30 8.47 -6.29
N VAL A 133 11.24 7.77 -5.63
CA VAL A 133 11.89 8.25 -4.40
C VAL A 133 12.68 9.54 -4.66
N GLN A 134 13.42 9.62 -5.77
CA GLN A 134 14.13 10.83 -6.15
C GLN A 134 13.18 12.01 -6.40
N LEU A 135 12.07 11.78 -7.09
CA LEU A 135 11.05 12.81 -7.30
C LEU A 135 10.50 13.35 -5.97
N LEU A 136 10.25 12.47 -4.99
CA LEU A 136 9.79 12.89 -3.66
C LEU A 136 10.84 13.75 -2.93
N ARG A 137 12.13 13.43 -3.08
CA ARG A 137 13.23 14.24 -2.54
C ARG A 137 13.31 15.60 -3.23
N GLU A 138 13.27 15.63 -4.56
CA GLU A 138 13.28 16.86 -5.36
C GLU A 138 12.08 17.76 -5.08
N ALA A 139 10.94 17.17 -4.74
CA ALA A 139 9.74 17.86 -4.32
C ALA A 139 9.74 18.26 -2.83
N GLU A 140 10.82 18.04 -2.08
CA GLU A 140 10.92 18.37 -0.64
C GLU A 140 9.82 17.71 0.22
N LEU A 141 9.39 16.50 -0.16
CA LEU A 141 8.27 15.79 0.50
C LEU A 141 8.72 14.73 1.51
N VAL A 142 9.99 14.71 1.89
CA VAL A 142 10.57 13.69 2.79
C VAL A 142 10.23 13.93 4.26
N GLU A 143 10.24 15.19 4.69
CA GLU A 143 9.94 15.51 6.08
C GLU A 143 8.49 15.22 6.45
N ARG A 144 8.26 14.79 7.69
CA ARG A 144 6.93 14.46 8.23
C ARG A 144 6.18 13.41 7.39
N SER A 145 6.94 12.54 6.69
CA SER A 145 6.40 11.54 5.78
C SER A 145 6.72 10.11 6.20
N ARG A 146 5.98 9.19 5.62
CA ARG A 146 6.23 7.76 5.59
C ARG A 146 6.14 7.27 4.16
N ILE A 147 6.98 6.29 3.81
CA ILE A 147 6.99 5.68 2.49
C ILE A 147 6.62 4.21 2.60
N VAL A 148 5.65 3.79 1.81
CA VAL A 148 5.17 2.41 1.70
C VAL A 148 5.63 1.85 0.38
N MET A 149 6.27 0.69 0.43
CA MET A 149 6.79 -0.02 -0.74
C MET A 149 6.22 -1.42 -0.81
N GLU A 150 5.84 -1.82 -2.01
CA GLU A 150 5.39 -3.17 -2.33
C GLU A 150 6.58 -4.07 -2.73
N LYS A 151 6.44 -5.35 -2.52
CA LYS A 151 7.33 -6.40 -3.03
C LYS A 151 7.34 -6.41 -4.59
N PRO A 152 8.46 -6.75 -5.24
CA PRO A 152 9.76 -7.18 -4.70
C PRO A 152 10.70 -6.01 -4.35
N PHE A 153 11.52 -6.20 -3.32
CA PHE A 153 12.52 -5.22 -2.85
C PHE A 153 13.90 -5.47 -3.46
N GLY A 154 13.95 -5.91 -4.69
CA GLY A 154 15.10 -6.36 -5.45
C GLY A 154 14.84 -7.74 -6.06
N THR A 155 15.68 -8.15 -7.00
CA THR A 155 15.62 -9.47 -7.65
C THR A 155 16.59 -10.47 -7.03
N ASP A 156 17.60 -9.97 -6.32
CA ASP A 156 18.63 -10.70 -5.59
C ASP A 156 19.11 -9.90 -4.37
N LEU A 157 20.03 -10.49 -3.59
CA LEU A 157 20.56 -9.83 -2.39
C LEU A 157 21.29 -8.52 -2.72
N ALA A 158 22.08 -8.49 -3.78
CA ALA A 158 22.86 -7.31 -4.14
C ALA A 158 21.96 -6.13 -4.53
N SER A 159 20.94 -6.37 -5.35
CA SER A 159 19.95 -5.36 -5.73
C SER A 159 19.09 -4.91 -4.55
N ALA A 160 18.73 -5.81 -3.63
CA ALA A 160 18.00 -5.47 -2.42
C ALA A 160 18.83 -4.57 -1.48
N VAL A 161 20.10 -4.91 -1.26
CA VAL A 161 21.03 -4.10 -0.46
C VAL A 161 21.23 -2.71 -1.11
N SER A 162 21.42 -2.65 -2.43
CA SER A 162 21.57 -1.40 -3.17
C SER A 162 20.32 -0.52 -3.08
N LEU A 163 19.13 -1.11 -3.26
CA LEU A 163 17.86 -0.39 -3.11
C LEU A 163 17.72 0.18 -1.70
N ASN A 164 18.01 -0.65 -0.69
CA ASN A 164 17.91 -0.24 0.70
C ASN A 164 18.89 0.90 1.04
N ALA A 165 20.12 0.81 0.59
CA ALA A 165 21.12 1.88 0.79
C ALA A 165 20.65 3.21 0.18
N LYS A 166 20.14 3.19 -1.05
CA LYS A 166 19.63 4.40 -1.72
C LYS A 166 18.36 4.97 -1.06
N LEU A 167 17.52 4.12 -0.48
CA LEU A 167 16.38 4.60 0.31
C LEU A 167 16.85 5.33 1.56
N HIS A 168 17.88 4.81 2.25
CA HIS A 168 18.43 5.41 3.47
C HIS A 168 19.22 6.71 3.23
N GLU A 169 19.62 7.00 1.99
CA GLU A 169 20.15 8.33 1.63
C GLU A 169 19.07 9.43 1.70
N ILE A 170 17.80 9.06 1.70
CA ILE A 170 16.67 9.98 1.58
C ILE A 170 15.72 9.88 2.77
N PHE A 171 15.36 8.67 3.19
CA PHE A 171 14.44 8.39 4.28
C PHE A 171 15.16 7.66 5.42
N SER A 172 14.82 7.96 6.66
CA SER A 172 15.24 7.17 7.81
C SER A 172 14.43 5.87 7.91
N GLU A 173 14.98 4.81 8.52
CA GLU A 173 14.32 3.49 8.59
C GLU A 173 12.92 3.53 9.23
N ASN A 174 12.70 4.40 10.22
CA ASN A 174 11.41 4.58 10.85
C ASN A 174 10.33 5.22 9.94
N GLN A 175 10.72 5.72 8.77
CA GLN A 175 9.82 6.23 7.73
C GLN A 175 9.52 5.18 6.66
N ILE A 176 10.27 4.06 6.58
CA ILE A 176 10.18 3.09 5.49
C ILE A 176 9.35 1.89 5.91
N PHE A 177 8.26 1.64 5.20
CA PHE A 177 7.35 0.51 5.43
C PHE A 177 7.36 -0.41 4.21
N ARG A 178 7.93 -1.59 4.37
CA ARG A 178 7.96 -2.65 3.37
C ARG A 178 6.78 -3.56 3.59
N ILE A 179 5.88 -3.65 2.61
CA ILE A 179 4.65 -4.44 2.73
C ILE A 179 4.82 -5.82 2.09
N ASP A 180 4.51 -6.85 2.84
CA ASP A 180 4.09 -8.13 2.28
C ASP A 180 2.60 -8.33 2.60
N HIS A 181 1.78 -8.37 1.56
CA HIS A 181 0.31 -8.50 1.68
C HIS A 181 -0.13 -9.80 2.36
N PHE A 182 0.75 -10.80 2.41
CA PHE A 182 0.43 -12.09 3.02
C PHE A 182 0.20 -11.96 4.53
N LEU A 183 0.95 -11.08 5.19
CA LEU A 183 0.76 -10.77 6.62
C LEU A 183 -0.55 -10.04 6.92
N GLY A 184 -1.17 -9.43 5.91
CA GLY A 184 -2.49 -8.80 6.01
C GLY A 184 -3.66 -9.75 5.76
N LYS A 185 -3.41 -11.01 5.38
CA LYS A 185 -4.48 -12.01 5.18
C LYS A 185 -5.03 -12.47 6.52
N GLU A 186 -6.35 -12.56 6.61
CA GLU A 186 -7.05 -13.02 7.82
C GLU A 186 -6.53 -14.37 8.33
N PRO A 187 -6.31 -15.42 7.51
CA PRO A 187 -5.75 -16.67 8.01
C PRO A 187 -4.37 -16.51 8.67
N ALA A 188 -3.50 -15.66 8.14
CA ALA A 188 -2.18 -15.43 8.73
C ALA A 188 -2.28 -14.68 10.07
N GLN A 189 -3.16 -13.68 10.17
CA GLN A 189 -3.41 -12.95 11.42
C GLN A 189 -4.10 -13.81 12.48
N ASN A 190 -4.98 -14.73 12.06
CA ASN A 190 -5.66 -15.64 12.98
C ASN A 190 -4.69 -16.60 13.68
N ILE A 191 -3.57 -16.95 13.06
CA ILE A 191 -2.52 -17.74 13.72
C ILE A 191 -1.99 -17.02 14.95
N LEU A 192 -1.70 -15.72 14.84
CA LEU A 192 -1.22 -14.90 15.97
C LEU A 192 -2.26 -14.81 17.09
N ALA A 193 -3.52 -14.56 16.73
CA ALA A 193 -4.61 -14.51 17.70
C ALA A 193 -4.84 -15.86 18.37
N PHE A 194 -4.79 -16.96 17.60
CA PHE A 194 -4.96 -18.32 18.11
C PHE A 194 -3.86 -18.68 19.10
N ARG A 195 -2.60 -18.40 18.76
CA ARG A 195 -1.44 -18.75 19.58
C ARG A 195 -1.29 -17.85 20.81
N PHE A 196 -1.30 -16.52 20.61
CA PHE A 196 -0.94 -15.56 21.66
C PHE A 196 -2.15 -14.91 22.35
N GLY A 197 -3.30 -14.90 21.74
CA GLY A 197 -4.54 -14.41 22.33
C GLY A 197 -5.35 -15.47 23.08
N ASN A 198 -4.86 -16.70 23.14
CA ASN A 198 -5.60 -17.82 23.71
C ASN A 198 -4.69 -18.66 24.65
N GLY A 199 -4.81 -18.42 25.94
CA GLY A 199 -4.01 -19.08 26.98
C GLY A 199 -4.13 -20.60 27.05
N LEU A 200 -5.11 -21.21 26.36
CA LEU A 200 -5.21 -22.65 26.23
C LEU A 200 -4.19 -23.25 25.27
N PHE A 201 -3.88 -22.53 24.19
CA PHE A 201 -3.02 -23.03 23.11
C PHE A 201 -1.55 -22.61 23.26
N GLU A 202 -1.28 -21.45 23.81
CA GLU A 202 0.09 -20.94 23.93
C GLU A 202 1.05 -21.92 24.65
N PRO A 203 0.69 -22.55 25.78
CA PRO A 203 1.58 -23.48 26.50
C PRO A 203 1.90 -24.77 25.75
N ILE A 204 1.00 -25.21 24.86
CA ILE A 204 1.18 -26.44 24.08
C ILE A 204 1.77 -26.20 22.69
N TRP A 205 2.05 -24.94 22.34
CA TRP A 205 2.57 -24.56 21.02
C TRP A 205 4.10 -24.72 20.97
N ASN A 206 4.56 -25.93 21.13
CA ASN A 206 5.99 -26.28 21.15
C ASN A 206 6.23 -27.74 20.71
N ARG A 207 7.49 -28.09 20.47
CA ARG A 207 7.91 -29.39 19.97
C ARG A 207 7.53 -30.62 20.84
N ASN A 208 7.10 -30.42 22.07
CA ASN A 208 6.68 -31.54 22.93
C ASN A 208 5.26 -32.00 22.61
N PHE A 209 4.45 -31.10 21.99
CA PHE A 209 3.04 -31.34 21.69
C PHE A 209 2.74 -31.29 20.19
N ILE A 210 3.56 -30.57 19.39
CA ILE A 210 3.40 -30.45 17.95
C ILE A 210 4.42 -31.31 17.25
N ASP A 211 3.95 -32.28 16.48
CA ASP A 211 4.79 -33.17 15.69
C ASP A 211 5.33 -32.51 14.43
N HIS A 212 4.44 -31.88 13.66
CA HIS A 212 4.82 -31.17 12.44
C HIS A 212 3.83 -30.04 12.11
N VAL A 213 4.25 -29.15 11.22
CA VAL A 213 3.42 -28.07 10.64
C VAL A 213 3.32 -28.31 9.14
N GLN A 214 2.08 -28.34 8.63
CA GLN A 214 1.80 -28.43 7.20
C GLN A 214 1.13 -27.11 6.76
N ILE A 215 1.65 -26.52 5.68
CA ILE A 215 1.10 -25.28 5.10
C ILE A 215 0.68 -25.57 3.66
N ASP A 216 -0.62 -25.62 3.43
CA ASP A 216 -1.21 -25.82 2.11
C ASP A 216 -1.71 -24.48 1.56
N VAL A 217 -1.19 -24.09 0.41
CA VAL A 217 -1.60 -22.88 -0.31
C VAL A 217 -2.05 -23.27 -1.72
N PRO A 218 -3.26 -23.80 -1.87
CA PRO A 218 -3.79 -24.14 -3.18
C PRO A 218 -3.98 -22.85 -4.01
N GLU A 219 -3.46 -22.84 -5.24
CA GLU A 219 -3.56 -21.72 -6.15
C GLU A 219 -4.31 -22.15 -7.42
N THR A 220 -5.40 -21.46 -7.71
CA THR A 220 -6.20 -21.70 -8.92
C THR A 220 -5.96 -20.63 -10.00
N LEU A 221 -5.23 -19.55 -9.65
CA LEU A 221 -4.91 -18.48 -10.59
C LEU A 221 -3.75 -18.88 -11.50
N GLY A 222 -3.90 -18.69 -12.79
CA GLY A 222 -2.81 -18.84 -13.76
C GLY A 222 -1.75 -17.73 -13.65
N LEU A 223 -0.68 -17.86 -14.42
CA LEU A 223 0.39 -16.87 -14.49
C LEU A 223 -0.06 -15.54 -15.11
N ASP A 224 -1.03 -15.58 -16.02
CA ASP A 224 -1.53 -14.43 -16.76
C ASP A 224 -0.39 -13.52 -17.28
N ARG A 225 -0.44 -12.24 -16.93
CA ARG A 225 0.58 -11.24 -17.29
C ARG A 225 1.85 -11.29 -16.44
N ARG A 226 1.96 -12.24 -15.48
CA ARG A 226 3.10 -12.38 -14.56
C ARG A 226 4.18 -13.33 -15.06
N ALA A 227 4.07 -13.87 -16.29
CA ALA A 227 5.06 -14.79 -16.84
C ALA A 227 6.49 -14.22 -16.79
N GLY A 228 6.70 -12.97 -17.21
CA GLY A 228 8.00 -12.31 -17.12
C GLY A 228 8.52 -12.09 -15.70
N PHE A 229 7.64 -11.90 -14.73
CA PHE A 229 8.02 -11.84 -13.32
C PHE A 229 8.52 -13.19 -12.80
N TYR A 230 7.82 -14.27 -13.11
CA TYR A 230 8.21 -15.63 -12.70
C TYR A 230 9.47 -16.12 -13.42
N GLU A 231 9.71 -15.69 -14.66
CA GLU A 231 10.95 -15.98 -15.38
C GLU A 231 12.18 -15.41 -14.63
N GLY A 232 12.08 -14.21 -14.10
CA GLY A 232 13.17 -13.56 -13.36
C GLY A 232 13.28 -13.96 -11.88
N THR A 233 12.17 -14.29 -11.22
CA THR A 233 12.11 -14.52 -9.77
C THR A 233 12.00 -16.00 -9.40
N GLY A 234 11.15 -16.73 -10.11
CA GLY A 234 10.78 -18.13 -9.82
C GLY A 234 9.78 -18.27 -8.67
N ALA A 235 8.94 -19.29 -8.76
CA ALA A 235 7.89 -19.54 -7.76
C ALA A 235 8.44 -19.81 -6.36
N PHE A 236 9.61 -20.45 -6.24
CA PHE A 236 10.22 -20.73 -4.94
C PHE A 236 10.52 -19.44 -4.15
N ARG A 237 11.19 -18.46 -4.79
CA ARG A 237 11.51 -17.19 -4.13
C ARG A 237 10.26 -16.38 -3.81
N ASP A 238 9.28 -16.39 -4.71
CA ASP A 238 8.04 -15.64 -4.51
C ASP A 238 7.16 -16.24 -3.41
N MET A 239 6.97 -17.56 -3.40
CA MET A 239 6.02 -18.21 -2.50
C MET A 239 6.66 -18.72 -1.20
N VAL A 240 7.74 -19.48 -1.30
CA VAL A 240 8.28 -20.21 -0.13
C VAL A 240 8.96 -19.24 0.82
N VAL A 241 9.91 -18.43 0.32
CA VAL A 241 10.73 -17.58 1.17
C VAL A 241 9.90 -16.43 1.77
N THR A 242 9.04 -15.80 1.00
CA THR A 242 8.36 -14.58 1.42
C THR A 242 6.98 -14.82 2.02
N HIS A 243 6.22 -15.80 1.54
CA HIS A 243 4.86 -16.04 2.04
C HIS A 243 4.80 -17.17 3.06
N LEU A 244 5.34 -18.34 2.72
CA LEU A 244 5.22 -19.51 3.61
C LEU A 244 6.10 -19.36 4.84
N PHE A 245 7.36 -18.93 4.70
CA PHE A 245 8.24 -18.71 5.85
C PHE A 245 7.80 -17.53 6.71
N LEU A 246 7.26 -16.46 6.15
CA LEU A 246 6.67 -15.41 6.95
C LEU A 246 5.48 -15.87 7.77
N SER A 247 4.68 -16.80 7.26
CA SER A 247 3.61 -17.43 8.04
C SER A 247 4.21 -18.32 9.12
N LEU A 248 5.23 -19.12 8.79
CA LEU A 248 5.87 -20.08 9.70
C LEU A 248 6.56 -19.42 10.89
N ILE A 249 7.19 -18.26 10.72
CA ILE A 249 7.85 -17.56 11.86
C ILE A 249 6.88 -17.10 12.95
N HIS A 250 5.59 -17.07 12.65
CA HIS A 250 4.53 -16.77 13.61
C HIS A 250 3.91 -18.02 14.24
N ILE A 251 4.27 -19.19 13.74
CA ILE A 251 3.87 -20.52 14.24
C ILE A 251 4.92 -21.04 15.20
#